data_a035747ca453a29383f9c21218f877f0
#
_entry.id   a035747ca453a29383f9c21218f877f0
#
_cell.length_a   1.000
_cell.length_b   1.000
_cell.length_c   1.000
_cell.angle_alpha   90.00
_cell.angle_beta   90.00
_cell.angle_gamma   90.00
#
_symmetry.space_group_name_H-M   'P 1'
#
loop_
_entity.id
_entity.type
_entity.pdbx_description
1 polymer ?
#
loop_
_entity_poly.entity_id
_entity_poly.type
_entity_poly.pdbx_seq_one_letter_code
_entity_poly.pdbx_strand_id
1 'polypeptide(L)'
;MAIGWVESFYWVLTTMSTLGYGDITFRGDSGRLFSMVVMFTGVFYLFIVLPFVFMEFLYKPFMEYQTGARVARRFEPVKQKHVILTHYDSISHVLMDKLTHFGYPFVLIVSSIKEALRLHDMGFPIMLGNLDENETFEDASIQNAAMVVTTDEDIRNVNIAFRARDSSPDLTIVSTCNKTTSEEVLSLAGATHVIRPAQQMGRFLSRRICCTD
;
A
#
# COMPACT_ATOMS: atom_id res chain seq x y z
N MET A 1 29.62 -36.86 -37.08
CA MET A 1 29.82 -36.93 -35.61
C MET A 1 28.49 -36.72 -34.95
N ALA A 2 28.02 -37.73 -34.20
CA ALA A 2 26.84 -37.50 -33.35
C ALA A 2 27.30 -36.73 -32.13
N ILE A 3 26.89 -35.49 -32.04
CA ILE A 3 27.17 -34.63 -30.89
C ILE A 3 26.37 -35.15 -29.68
N GLY A 4 27.05 -35.44 -28.61
CA GLY A 4 26.40 -35.91 -27.37
C GLY A 4 25.53 -34.84 -26.73
N TRP A 5 24.60 -35.24 -25.87
CA TRP A 5 23.71 -34.31 -25.14
C TRP A 5 24.48 -33.21 -24.36
N VAL A 6 25.54 -33.59 -23.67
CA VAL A 6 26.39 -32.64 -22.88
C VAL A 6 27.12 -31.66 -23.77
N GLU A 7 27.67 -32.16 -24.92
CA GLU A 7 28.35 -31.32 -25.91
C GLU A 7 27.39 -30.31 -26.56
N SER A 8 26.16 -30.75 -26.84
CA SER A 8 25.11 -29.89 -27.42
C SER A 8 24.73 -28.77 -26.44
N PHE A 9 24.55 -29.11 -25.16
CA PHE A 9 24.23 -28.14 -24.13
C PHE A 9 25.36 -27.14 -23.89
N TYR A 10 26.59 -27.63 -23.80
CA TYR A 10 27.79 -26.80 -23.69
C TYR A 10 27.90 -25.83 -24.87
N TRP A 11 27.73 -26.31 -26.11
CA TRP A 11 27.79 -25.47 -27.30
C TRP A 11 26.70 -24.37 -27.30
N VAL A 12 25.48 -24.70 -26.92
CA VAL A 12 24.40 -23.74 -26.83
C VAL A 12 24.74 -22.65 -25.79
N LEU A 13 25.19 -23.03 -24.60
CA LEU A 13 25.55 -22.07 -23.55
C LEU A 13 26.69 -21.15 -23.98
N THR A 14 27.75 -21.69 -24.57
CA THR A 14 28.92 -20.89 -25.00
C THR A 14 28.58 -19.98 -26.19
N THR A 15 27.65 -20.40 -27.06
CA THR A 15 27.18 -19.59 -28.18
C THR A 15 26.21 -18.49 -27.72
N MET A 16 25.24 -18.81 -26.85
CA MET A 16 24.30 -17.83 -26.33
C MET A 16 24.96 -16.78 -25.43
N SER A 17 25.97 -17.17 -24.65
CA SER A 17 26.77 -16.25 -23.83
C SER A 17 27.81 -15.44 -24.62
N THR A 18 27.87 -15.62 -25.93
CA THR A 18 28.85 -14.99 -26.85
C THR A 18 30.33 -15.34 -26.56
N LEU A 19 30.61 -16.37 -25.74
CA LEU A 19 31.97 -16.82 -25.47
C LEU A 19 32.61 -17.49 -26.70
N GLY A 20 31.88 -18.43 -27.34
CA GLY A 20 32.26 -19.03 -28.61
C GLY A 20 33.70 -19.57 -28.69
N TYR A 21 34.07 -20.51 -27.83
CA TYR A 21 35.46 -21.07 -27.80
C TYR A 21 35.91 -21.65 -29.16
N GLY A 22 34.99 -22.00 -30.06
CA GLY A 22 35.33 -22.49 -31.41
C GLY A 22 35.76 -23.97 -31.49
N ASP A 23 35.69 -24.71 -30.41
CA ASP A 23 35.96 -26.12 -30.29
C ASP A 23 34.91 -26.99 -30.95
N ILE A 24 33.64 -26.56 -30.89
CA ILE A 24 32.53 -27.18 -31.59
C ILE A 24 31.98 -26.17 -32.62
N THR A 25 32.12 -26.47 -33.90
CA THR A 25 31.64 -25.58 -34.96
C THR A 25 30.89 -26.35 -36.02
N PHE A 26 29.77 -25.81 -36.49
CA PHE A 26 29.04 -26.38 -37.60
C PHE A 26 29.67 -25.93 -38.95
N ARG A 27 29.94 -26.92 -39.83
CA ARG A 27 30.47 -26.68 -41.17
C ARG A 27 29.31 -26.65 -42.17
N GLY A 28 29.33 -25.66 -43.08
CA GLY A 28 28.29 -25.46 -44.07
C GLY A 28 27.31 -24.32 -43.73
N ASP A 29 26.61 -23.83 -44.73
CA ASP A 29 25.78 -22.62 -44.62
C ASP A 29 24.57 -22.82 -43.72
N SER A 30 23.94 -23.98 -43.75
CA SER A 30 22.82 -24.32 -42.88
C SER A 30 23.21 -24.31 -41.39
N GLY A 31 24.38 -24.87 -41.08
CA GLY A 31 24.89 -24.89 -39.70
C GLY A 31 25.29 -23.48 -39.19
N ARG A 32 25.86 -22.66 -40.07
CA ARG A 32 26.17 -21.26 -39.75
C ARG A 32 24.91 -20.44 -39.50
N LEU A 33 23.88 -20.61 -40.35
CA LEU A 33 22.60 -19.95 -40.17
C LEU A 33 21.95 -20.36 -38.86
N PHE A 34 21.96 -21.62 -38.50
CA PHE A 34 21.48 -22.12 -37.20
C PHE A 34 22.24 -21.51 -36.05
N SER A 35 23.57 -21.42 -36.12
CA SER A 35 24.39 -20.77 -35.08
C SER A 35 24.05 -19.29 -34.92
N MET A 36 23.78 -18.55 -36.01
CA MET A 36 23.33 -17.17 -35.96
C MET A 36 22.01 -17.03 -35.21
N VAL A 37 21.03 -17.89 -35.50
CA VAL A 37 19.72 -17.86 -34.81
C VAL A 37 19.91 -18.08 -33.30
N VAL A 38 20.69 -19.10 -32.91
CA VAL A 38 20.95 -19.40 -31.50
C VAL A 38 21.66 -18.22 -30.82
N MET A 39 22.65 -17.63 -31.47
CA MET A 39 23.37 -16.46 -30.91
C MET A 39 22.43 -15.27 -30.73
N PHE A 40 21.65 -14.88 -31.73
CA PHE A 40 20.70 -13.78 -31.61
C PHE A 40 19.65 -14.01 -30.52
N THR A 41 19.14 -15.24 -30.41
CA THR A 41 18.19 -15.61 -29.35
C THR A 41 18.85 -15.46 -27.96
N GLY A 42 20.10 -15.89 -27.82
CA GLY A 42 20.85 -15.78 -26.59
C GLY A 42 21.12 -14.33 -26.19
N VAL A 43 21.56 -13.50 -27.14
CA VAL A 43 21.78 -12.07 -26.92
C VAL A 43 20.49 -11.37 -26.49
N PHE A 44 19.39 -11.64 -27.19
CA PHE A 44 18.07 -11.09 -26.83
C PHE A 44 17.66 -11.48 -25.41
N TYR A 45 17.77 -12.75 -25.06
CA TYR A 45 17.41 -13.24 -23.74
C TYR A 45 18.30 -12.63 -22.65
N LEU A 46 19.61 -12.58 -22.86
CA LEU A 46 20.57 -12.14 -21.85
C LEU A 46 20.55 -10.62 -21.62
N PHE A 47 20.35 -9.82 -22.67
CA PHE A 47 20.38 -8.36 -22.55
C PHE A 47 19.01 -7.71 -22.37
N ILE A 48 17.92 -8.37 -22.75
CA ILE A 48 16.57 -7.81 -22.65
C ILE A 48 15.75 -8.55 -21.59
N VAL A 49 15.59 -9.85 -21.70
CA VAL A 49 14.70 -10.61 -20.83
C VAL A 49 15.27 -10.75 -19.42
N LEU A 50 16.55 -11.10 -19.28
CA LEU A 50 17.16 -11.31 -17.97
C LEU A 50 17.17 -10.06 -17.08
N PRO A 51 17.59 -8.86 -17.55
CA PRO A 51 17.52 -7.64 -16.75
C PRO A 51 16.07 -7.25 -16.39
N PHE A 52 15.12 -7.46 -17.31
CA PHE A 52 13.72 -7.19 -17.03
C PHE A 52 13.15 -8.10 -15.93
N VAL A 53 13.44 -9.41 -16.01
CA VAL A 53 13.07 -10.38 -14.98
C VAL A 53 13.72 -10.03 -13.63
N PHE A 54 15.01 -9.67 -13.65
CA PHE A 54 15.72 -9.26 -12.45
C PHE A 54 15.07 -8.03 -11.79
N MET A 55 14.74 -7.01 -12.58
CA MET A 55 14.07 -5.81 -12.08
C MET A 55 12.70 -6.12 -11.47
N GLU A 56 11.90 -6.97 -12.14
CA GLU A 56 10.54 -7.27 -11.71
C GLU A 56 10.51 -8.18 -10.46
N PHE A 57 11.33 -9.24 -10.44
CA PHE A 57 11.23 -10.28 -9.41
C PHE A 57 12.20 -10.09 -8.23
N LEU A 58 13.30 -9.39 -8.40
CA LEU A 58 14.32 -9.24 -7.36
C LEU A 58 14.42 -7.78 -6.87
N TYR A 59 14.49 -6.83 -7.78
CA TYR A 59 14.75 -5.44 -7.40
C TYR A 59 13.52 -4.76 -6.78
N LYS A 60 12.34 -4.92 -7.36
CA LYS A 60 11.10 -4.33 -6.80
C LYS A 60 10.81 -4.78 -5.37
N PRO A 61 10.71 -6.09 -5.06
CA PRO A 61 10.40 -6.53 -3.70
C PRO A 61 11.50 -6.14 -2.71
N PHE A 62 12.77 -6.11 -3.14
CA PHE A 62 13.88 -5.67 -2.30
C PHE A 62 13.75 -4.17 -1.94
N MET A 63 13.41 -3.32 -2.91
CA MET A 63 13.18 -1.90 -2.67
C MET A 63 11.96 -1.65 -1.78
N GLU A 64 10.88 -2.37 -1.99
CA GLU A 64 9.68 -2.29 -1.14
C GLU A 64 9.98 -2.69 0.30
N TYR A 65 10.76 -3.75 0.51
CA TYR A 65 11.20 -4.18 1.84
C TYR A 65 12.06 -3.13 2.55
N GLN A 66 13.06 -2.58 1.88
CA GLN A 66 13.91 -1.52 2.47
C GLN A 66 13.13 -0.23 2.76
N THR A 67 12.19 0.08 1.90
CA THR A 67 11.40 1.31 2.00
C THR A 67 10.35 1.20 3.11
N GLY A 68 9.73 0.01 3.25
CA GLY A 68 8.80 -0.28 4.35
C GLY A 68 9.44 -0.25 5.75
N ALA A 69 10.75 -0.46 5.84
CA ALA A 69 11.48 -0.38 7.11
C ALA A 69 11.63 1.06 7.65
N ARG A 70 11.36 2.08 6.84
CA ARG A 70 11.40 3.51 7.26
C ARG A 70 10.11 3.97 7.94
N VAL A 71 9.01 3.28 7.72
CA VAL A 71 7.72 3.61 8.33
C VAL A 71 7.47 2.68 9.52
N ALA A 72 7.09 3.25 10.64
CA ALA A 72 6.77 2.48 11.83
C ALA A 72 5.60 1.52 11.55
N ARG A 73 5.76 0.26 11.96
CA ARG A 73 4.68 -0.74 11.92
C ARG A 73 3.91 -0.81 13.24
N ARG A 74 4.43 -0.16 14.27
CA ARG A 74 3.83 -0.10 15.57
C ARG A 74 3.91 1.32 16.10
N PHE A 75 2.79 1.81 16.61
CA PHE A 75 2.71 3.09 17.27
C PHE A 75 3.08 2.91 18.75
N GLU A 76 4.16 3.53 19.19
CA GLU A 76 4.50 3.53 20.60
C GLU A 76 3.47 4.33 21.41
N PRO A 77 2.89 3.75 22.44
CA PRO A 77 1.87 4.42 23.22
C PRO A 77 2.45 5.68 23.88
N VAL A 78 1.96 6.82 23.45
CA VAL A 78 2.22 8.08 24.13
C VAL A 78 1.47 8.06 25.47
N LYS A 79 2.00 8.68 26.51
CA LYS A 79 1.34 8.79 27.83
C LYS A 79 -0.06 9.43 27.78
N GLN A 80 -0.40 10.09 26.69
CA GLN A 80 -1.69 10.73 26.45
C GLN A 80 -2.54 9.90 25.48
N LYS A 81 -3.86 9.98 25.64
CA LYS A 81 -4.81 9.40 24.71
C LYS A 81 -4.61 10.02 23.32
N HIS A 82 -4.58 9.23 22.27
CA HIS A 82 -4.34 9.66 20.89
C HIS A 82 -5.54 9.39 19.98
N VAL A 83 -5.54 10.00 18.81
CA VAL A 83 -6.56 9.79 17.76
C VAL A 83 -5.99 8.85 16.69
N ILE A 84 -6.76 7.82 16.31
CA ILE A 84 -6.42 6.93 15.21
C ILE A 84 -7.24 7.36 13.99
N LEU A 85 -6.55 7.65 12.90
CA LEU A 85 -7.11 7.96 11.59
C LEU A 85 -6.88 6.78 10.66
N THR A 86 -7.86 6.42 9.84
CA THR A 86 -7.80 5.21 9.01
C THR A 86 -7.76 5.48 7.52
N HIS A 87 -7.90 6.73 7.11
CA HIS A 87 -7.84 7.13 5.71
C HIS A 87 -7.30 8.55 5.56
N TYR A 88 -6.57 8.80 4.46
CA TYR A 88 -6.09 10.13 4.10
C TYR A 88 -6.95 10.76 3.03
N ASP A 89 -7.76 11.73 3.42
CA ASP A 89 -8.60 12.52 2.54
C ASP A 89 -8.61 14.01 2.95
N SER A 90 -9.42 14.82 2.31
CA SER A 90 -9.51 16.25 2.62
C SER A 90 -10.01 16.52 4.05
N ILE A 91 -10.86 15.64 4.60
CA ILE A 91 -11.42 15.78 5.95
C ILE A 91 -10.34 15.44 6.98
N SER A 92 -9.70 14.28 6.82
CA SER A 92 -8.64 13.83 7.71
C SER A 92 -7.43 14.76 7.66
N HIS A 93 -7.09 15.32 6.50
CA HIS A 93 -6.00 16.31 6.39
C HIS A 93 -6.27 17.54 7.25
N VAL A 94 -7.46 18.16 7.15
CA VAL A 94 -7.83 19.30 7.97
C VAL A 94 -7.86 18.94 9.46
N LEU A 95 -8.31 17.73 9.80
CA LEU A 95 -8.31 17.25 11.19
C LEU A 95 -6.89 17.09 11.71
N MET A 96 -5.98 16.47 10.93
CA MET A 96 -4.56 16.33 11.30
C MET A 96 -3.87 17.67 11.54
N ASP A 97 -4.12 18.66 10.67
CA ASP A 97 -3.59 20.03 10.85
C ASP A 97 -4.06 20.63 12.17
N LYS A 98 -5.34 20.45 12.53
CA LYS A 98 -5.88 20.93 13.81
C LYS A 98 -5.29 20.18 15.00
N LEU A 99 -5.20 18.85 14.93
CA LEU A 99 -4.60 18.04 15.99
C LEU A 99 -3.14 18.45 16.22
N THR A 100 -2.38 18.66 15.15
CA THR A 100 -0.99 19.14 15.21
C THR A 100 -0.93 20.54 15.86
N HIS A 101 -1.80 21.47 15.46
CA HIS A 101 -1.84 22.82 16.02
C HIS A 101 -2.12 22.83 17.52
N PHE A 102 -3.00 21.92 17.99
CA PHE A 102 -3.33 21.80 19.42
C PHE A 102 -2.38 20.87 20.19
N GLY A 103 -1.37 20.30 19.54
CA GLY A 103 -0.44 19.36 20.16
C GLY A 103 -1.09 18.05 20.61
N TYR A 104 -2.21 17.66 19.98
CA TYR A 104 -2.90 16.42 20.31
C TYR A 104 -2.32 15.24 19.51
N PRO A 105 -1.88 14.17 20.18
CA PRO A 105 -1.24 13.06 19.48
C PRO A 105 -2.24 12.30 18.59
N PHE A 106 -1.80 11.91 17.41
CA PHE A 106 -2.57 11.11 16.49
C PHE A 106 -1.67 10.17 15.68
N VAL A 107 -2.24 9.17 15.08
CA VAL A 107 -1.59 8.28 14.13
C VAL A 107 -2.52 8.03 12.95
N LEU A 108 -1.98 8.07 11.74
CA LEU A 108 -2.69 7.70 10.53
C LEU A 108 -2.23 6.31 10.08
N ILE A 109 -3.17 5.37 9.97
CA ILE A 109 -2.90 4.02 9.46
C ILE A 109 -3.06 4.03 7.95
N VAL A 110 -2.04 3.53 7.25
CA VAL A 110 -2.02 3.44 5.79
C VAL A 110 -1.57 2.05 5.38
N SER A 111 -2.26 1.43 4.44
CA SER A 111 -1.93 0.08 3.95
C SER A 111 -0.92 0.09 2.80
N SER A 112 -0.80 1.18 2.07
CA SER A 112 0.14 1.31 0.95
C SER A 112 1.49 1.87 1.40
N ILE A 113 2.57 1.11 1.20
CA ILE A 113 3.95 1.55 1.50
C ILE A 113 4.28 2.86 0.78
N LYS A 114 3.87 2.98 -0.48
CA LYS A 114 4.16 4.18 -1.30
C LYS A 114 3.49 5.43 -0.73
N GLU A 115 2.24 5.29 -0.29
CA GLU A 115 1.49 6.39 0.32
C GLU A 115 2.04 6.73 1.71
N ALA A 116 2.35 5.71 2.51
CA ALA A 116 2.94 5.86 3.83
C ALA A 116 4.24 6.67 3.79
N LEU A 117 5.12 6.38 2.84
CA LEU A 117 6.35 7.14 2.66
C LEU A 117 6.12 8.60 2.29
N ARG A 118 5.22 8.83 1.32
CA ARG A 118 4.88 10.19 0.90
C ARG A 118 4.38 11.03 2.08
N LEU A 119 3.50 10.46 2.89
CA LEU A 119 2.92 11.15 4.05
C LEU A 119 3.92 11.28 5.21
N HIS A 120 4.79 10.29 5.39
CA HIS A 120 5.91 10.37 6.34
C HIS A 120 6.88 11.48 5.98
N ASP A 121 7.23 11.63 4.70
CA ASP A 121 8.11 12.70 4.21
C ASP A 121 7.47 14.10 4.37
N MET A 122 6.13 14.16 4.45
CA MET A 122 5.39 15.38 4.81
C MET A 122 5.38 15.65 6.32
N GLY A 123 5.95 14.77 7.14
CA GLY A 123 6.07 14.93 8.59
C GLY A 123 4.87 14.43 9.40
N PHE A 124 3.94 13.69 8.80
CA PHE A 124 2.82 13.12 9.56
C PHE A 124 3.23 11.85 10.30
N PRO A 125 2.71 11.60 11.51
CA PRO A 125 2.88 10.35 12.25
C PRO A 125 2.06 9.24 11.56
N ILE A 126 2.76 8.38 10.81
CA ILE A 126 2.18 7.32 10.00
C ILE A 126 2.52 5.95 10.58
N MET A 127 1.58 5.03 10.54
CA MET A 127 1.77 3.62 10.79
C MET A 127 1.36 2.82 9.56
N LEU A 128 2.22 1.88 9.14
CA LEU A 128 1.89 0.95 8.08
C LEU A 128 1.11 -0.23 8.68
N GLY A 129 -0.10 -0.45 8.22
CA GLY A 129 -0.94 -1.55 8.68
C GLY A 129 -2.10 -1.85 7.74
N ASN A 130 -2.63 -3.06 7.85
CA ASN A 130 -3.82 -3.49 7.12
C ASN A 130 -5.04 -3.38 8.02
N LEU A 131 -5.97 -2.49 7.69
CA LEU A 131 -7.20 -2.26 8.47
C LEU A 131 -8.18 -3.46 8.50
N ASP A 132 -7.90 -4.48 7.68
CA ASP A 132 -8.63 -5.75 7.70
C ASP A 132 -8.09 -6.75 8.75
N GLU A 133 -7.02 -6.40 9.48
CA GLU A 133 -6.37 -7.23 10.48
C GLU A 133 -6.52 -6.61 11.88
N ASN A 134 -6.91 -7.42 12.87
CA ASN A 134 -7.07 -6.94 14.25
C ASN A 134 -5.73 -6.53 14.88
N GLU A 135 -4.64 -7.20 14.50
CA GLU A 135 -3.27 -6.88 14.95
C GLU A 135 -2.90 -5.41 14.66
N THR A 136 -3.38 -4.86 13.54
CA THR A 136 -3.13 -3.46 13.17
C THR A 136 -3.69 -2.48 14.23
N PHE A 137 -4.85 -2.76 14.79
CA PHE A 137 -5.44 -1.93 15.84
C PHE A 137 -4.73 -2.08 17.18
N GLU A 138 -4.21 -3.27 17.48
CA GLU A 138 -3.36 -3.50 18.65
C GLU A 138 -2.03 -2.75 18.52
N ASP A 139 -1.39 -2.83 17.36
CA ASP A 139 -0.17 -2.09 17.05
C ASP A 139 -0.37 -0.57 17.05
N ALA A 140 -1.57 -0.10 16.72
CA ALA A 140 -1.98 1.29 16.88
C ALA A 140 -2.33 1.67 18.34
N SER A 141 -2.19 0.74 19.28
CA SER A 141 -2.53 0.95 20.71
C SER A 141 -3.96 1.41 20.94
N ILE A 142 -4.93 0.78 20.25
CA ILE A 142 -6.36 1.16 20.28
C ILE A 142 -6.93 1.24 21.70
N GLN A 143 -6.45 0.41 22.63
CA GLN A 143 -6.87 0.41 24.04
C GLN A 143 -6.59 1.74 24.74
N ASN A 144 -5.58 2.49 24.29
CA ASN A 144 -5.20 3.79 24.81
C ASN A 144 -5.69 4.95 23.94
N ALA A 145 -6.42 4.67 22.86
CA ALA A 145 -6.92 5.70 21.97
C ALA A 145 -8.07 6.51 22.61
N ALA A 146 -8.17 7.78 22.27
CA ALA A 146 -9.32 8.63 22.58
C ALA A 146 -10.47 8.36 21.64
N MET A 147 -10.15 8.20 20.35
CA MET A 147 -11.14 7.93 19.32
C MET A 147 -10.48 7.33 18.07
N VAL A 148 -11.32 6.67 17.29
CA VAL A 148 -11.02 6.26 15.89
C VAL A 148 -11.87 7.11 14.96
N VAL A 149 -11.25 7.64 13.91
CA VAL A 149 -11.93 8.42 12.87
C VAL A 149 -11.75 7.71 11.53
N THR A 150 -12.86 7.38 10.87
CA THR A 150 -12.86 6.71 9.58
C THR A 150 -13.62 7.54 8.55
N THR A 151 -12.94 7.86 7.43
CA THR A 151 -13.42 8.77 6.38
C THR A 151 -13.36 8.14 4.98
N ASP A 152 -13.25 6.82 4.91
CA ASP A 152 -13.18 6.04 3.66
C ASP A 152 -14.58 5.81 3.05
N GLU A 153 -14.68 4.88 2.12
CA GLU A 153 -15.96 4.43 1.56
C GLU A 153 -16.85 3.75 2.61
N ASP A 154 -18.18 3.90 2.48
CA ASP A 154 -19.15 3.43 3.46
C ASP A 154 -18.94 1.97 3.89
N ILE A 155 -18.67 1.06 2.93
CA ILE A 155 -18.44 -0.37 3.22
C ILE A 155 -17.19 -0.60 4.05
N ARG A 156 -16.11 0.11 3.72
CA ARG A 156 -14.85 0.05 4.48
C ARG A 156 -15.04 0.62 5.88
N ASN A 157 -15.72 1.74 5.98
CA ASN A 157 -16.03 2.37 7.26
C ASN A 157 -16.81 1.45 8.19
N VAL A 158 -17.77 0.67 7.66
CA VAL A 158 -18.52 -0.35 8.43
C VAL A 158 -17.58 -1.44 8.97
N ASN A 159 -16.69 -1.97 8.12
CA ASN A 159 -15.74 -3.00 8.55
C ASN A 159 -14.77 -2.48 9.63
N ILE A 160 -14.23 -1.27 9.42
CA ILE A 160 -13.33 -0.62 10.37
C ILE A 160 -14.04 -0.36 11.71
N ALA A 161 -15.26 0.18 11.67
CA ALA A 161 -16.04 0.45 12.87
C ALA A 161 -16.32 -0.81 13.68
N PHE A 162 -16.69 -1.90 12.99
CA PHE A 162 -16.92 -3.20 13.63
C PHE A 162 -15.66 -3.73 14.32
N ARG A 163 -14.52 -3.74 13.64
CA ARG A 163 -13.25 -4.20 14.21
C ARG A 163 -12.75 -3.33 15.35
N ALA A 164 -12.85 -2.02 15.20
CA ALA A 164 -12.46 -1.08 16.25
C ALA A 164 -13.33 -1.28 17.53
N ARG A 165 -14.64 -1.54 17.35
CA ARG A 165 -15.55 -1.83 18.46
C ARG A 165 -15.27 -3.18 19.11
N ASP A 166 -14.93 -4.21 18.32
CA ASP A 166 -14.54 -5.52 18.81
C ASP A 166 -13.24 -5.43 19.62
N SER A 167 -12.27 -4.66 19.16
CA SER A 167 -11.00 -4.45 19.84
C SER A 167 -11.11 -3.57 21.11
N SER A 168 -12.03 -2.61 21.15
CA SER A 168 -12.22 -1.70 22.30
C SER A 168 -13.70 -1.33 22.46
N PRO A 169 -14.44 -1.94 23.43
CA PRO A 169 -15.87 -1.74 23.60
C PRO A 169 -16.31 -0.32 23.94
N ASP A 170 -15.51 0.44 24.64
CA ASP A 170 -15.85 1.80 25.12
C ASP A 170 -15.28 2.93 24.26
N LEU A 171 -14.63 2.59 23.14
CA LEU A 171 -13.97 3.57 22.29
C LEU A 171 -14.97 4.46 21.55
N THR A 172 -14.69 5.74 21.47
CA THR A 172 -15.43 6.65 20.60
C THR A 172 -15.03 6.40 19.13
N ILE A 173 -15.98 6.02 18.29
CA ILE A 173 -15.79 5.77 16.86
C ILE A 173 -16.59 6.80 16.08
N VAL A 174 -15.90 7.63 15.32
CA VAL A 174 -16.49 8.65 14.43
C VAL A 174 -16.32 8.21 13.00
N SER A 175 -17.43 8.08 12.27
CA SER A 175 -17.40 7.66 10.88
C SER A 175 -18.08 8.67 9.98
N THR A 176 -17.56 8.87 8.78
CA THR A 176 -18.30 9.52 7.71
C THR A 176 -19.13 8.52 6.93
N CYS A 177 -20.25 8.97 6.34
CA CYS A 177 -20.98 8.20 5.33
C CYS A 177 -21.50 9.09 4.20
N ASN A 178 -21.57 8.50 3.03
CA ASN A 178 -22.06 9.16 1.83
C ASN A 178 -23.56 8.85 1.56
N LYS A 179 -24.00 7.63 1.92
CA LYS A 179 -25.36 7.16 1.69
C LYS A 179 -26.17 7.18 2.97
N THR A 180 -27.43 7.62 2.89
CA THR A 180 -28.35 7.62 4.05
C THR A 180 -28.59 6.21 4.61
N THR A 181 -28.61 5.20 3.74
CA THR A 181 -28.80 3.79 4.13
C THR A 181 -27.62 3.22 4.91
N SER A 182 -26.43 3.80 4.74
CA SER A 182 -25.22 3.36 5.45
C SER A 182 -25.14 3.86 6.89
N GLU A 183 -25.92 4.90 7.25
CA GLU A 183 -25.90 5.49 8.59
C GLU A 183 -26.35 4.50 9.67
N GLU A 184 -27.45 3.79 9.42
CA GLU A 184 -27.95 2.76 10.34
C GLU A 184 -26.97 1.58 10.46
N VAL A 185 -26.40 1.15 9.34
CA VAL A 185 -25.43 0.04 9.30
C VAL A 185 -24.16 0.39 10.07
N LEU A 186 -23.67 1.62 9.91
CA LEU A 186 -22.51 2.11 10.67
C LEU A 186 -22.78 2.18 12.17
N SER A 187 -23.97 2.63 12.56
CA SER A 187 -24.38 2.66 13.97
C SER A 187 -24.45 1.24 14.55
N LEU A 188 -25.01 0.28 13.80
CA LEU A 188 -25.04 -1.14 14.19
C LEU A 188 -23.63 -1.76 14.23
N ALA A 189 -22.74 -1.35 13.36
CA ALA A 189 -21.34 -1.77 13.36
C ALA A 189 -20.52 -1.21 14.53
N GLY A 190 -21.10 -0.30 15.33
CA GLY A 190 -20.47 0.24 16.53
C GLY A 190 -19.98 1.68 16.42
N ALA A 191 -20.27 2.40 15.33
CA ALA A 191 -19.93 3.82 15.23
C ALA A 191 -20.73 4.61 16.29
N THR A 192 -20.00 5.42 17.10
CA THR A 192 -20.60 6.29 18.12
C THR A 192 -21.24 7.50 17.48
N HIS A 193 -20.59 8.06 16.47
CA HIS A 193 -21.07 9.20 15.71
C HIS A 193 -20.90 8.96 14.23
N VAL A 194 -21.99 9.15 13.47
CA VAL A 194 -21.97 9.08 12.01
C VAL A 194 -22.23 10.46 11.44
N ILE A 195 -21.34 10.92 10.59
CA ILE A 195 -21.36 12.27 10.00
C ILE A 195 -21.57 12.14 8.49
N ARG A 196 -22.52 12.92 7.96
CA ARG A 196 -22.74 13.06 6.51
C ARG A 196 -22.20 14.41 6.02
N PRO A 197 -20.96 14.47 5.51
CA PRO A 197 -20.32 15.74 5.17
C PRO A 197 -21.10 16.56 4.14
N ALA A 198 -21.59 15.91 3.09
CA ALA A 198 -22.38 16.57 2.04
C ALA A 198 -23.68 17.19 2.58
N GLN A 199 -24.37 16.49 3.49
CA GLN A 199 -25.60 17.01 4.09
C GLN A 199 -25.30 18.19 5.05
N GLN A 200 -24.25 18.09 5.84
CA GLN A 200 -23.86 19.17 6.74
C GLN A 200 -23.44 20.42 5.95
N MET A 201 -22.67 20.24 4.88
CA MET A 201 -22.30 21.34 4.00
C MET A 201 -23.53 21.96 3.33
N GLY A 202 -24.45 21.16 2.81
CA GLY A 202 -25.69 21.64 2.21
C GLY A 202 -26.53 22.46 3.19
N ARG A 203 -26.68 21.98 4.45
CA ARG A 203 -27.37 22.72 5.51
C ARG A 203 -26.66 24.04 5.87
N PHE A 204 -25.35 24.03 5.92
CA PHE A 204 -24.57 25.23 6.19
C PHE A 204 -24.78 26.29 5.09
N LEU A 205 -24.67 25.88 3.83
CA LEU A 205 -24.86 26.75 2.67
C LEU A 205 -26.28 27.30 2.60
N SER A 206 -27.31 26.48 2.83
CA SER A 206 -28.72 26.90 2.81
C SER A 206 -29.02 27.96 3.88
N ARG A 207 -28.46 27.81 5.09
CA ARG A 207 -28.59 28.82 6.15
C ARG A 207 -27.95 30.16 5.79
N ARG A 208 -26.80 30.13 5.10
CA ARG A 208 -26.13 31.36 4.63
C ARG A 208 -26.93 32.08 3.56
N ILE A 209 -27.61 31.34 2.68
CA ILE A 209 -28.44 31.94 1.61
C ILE A 209 -29.78 32.45 2.16
N CYS A 210 -30.44 31.69 3.05
CA CYS A 210 -31.75 32.05 3.56
C CYS A 210 -31.75 33.03 4.73
N CYS A 211 -30.60 33.32 5.34
CA CYS A 211 -30.47 34.26 6.47
C CYS A 211 -29.74 35.56 6.07
N THR A 212 -29.71 35.90 4.79
CA THR A 212 -29.13 37.16 4.28
C THR A 212 -30.23 38.21 4.00
N ASP A 213 -31.29 38.25 4.83
CA ASP A 213 -32.27 39.36 4.88
C ASP A 213 -32.09 40.16 6.17
#